data_4b2e373b94a738f4824427d2113cbaf8
#
_entry.id   4b2e373b94a738f4824427d2113cbaf8
#
_cell.length_a   1.000
_cell.length_b   1.000
_cell.length_c   1.000
_cell.angle_alpha   90.00
_cell.angle_beta   90.00
_cell.angle_gamma   90.00
#
_symmetry.space_group_name_H-M   'P 1'
#
loop_
_entity.id
_entity.type
_entity.pdbx_description
1 polymer ?
#
loop_
_entity_poly.entity_id
_entity_poly.type
_entity_poly.pdbx_seq_one_letter_code
_entity_poly.pdbx_strand_id
1 'polypeptide(L)'
;MTLTDGRIVDRDEGNHQWEGHQINSGIDWDIWNQKDGFKDETHQLFKKPVVMDAFCSVVRVLDLDRVFVLGGNKNMDSTNPDTQTATMIYNVKDRKFELSTKLNDKRWYGSVVRTGDEKMIMMGGQDYVSSVNSIIPEILDLKNFNKGWSYLNKAKSEDLFGDTNNTLNEWHYPRAFLASDGNVVGISYNKIWVMDSRDD
;
A
#
# COMPACT_ATOMS: atom_id res chain seq x y z
N MET A 1 -8.45 9.58 1.58
CA MET A 1 -7.58 10.24 0.56
C MET A 1 -8.47 11.01 -0.39
N THR A 2 -8.10 12.25 -0.74
CA THR A 2 -8.89 13.10 -1.63
C THR A 2 -8.30 13.07 -3.04
N LEU A 3 -9.14 12.80 -4.02
CA LEU A 3 -8.77 12.86 -5.44
C LEU A 3 -8.93 14.29 -5.97
N THR A 4 -8.37 14.57 -7.15
CA THR A 4 -8.36 15.92 -7.76
C THR A 4 -9.75 16.45 -8.09
N ASP A 5 -10.72 15.59 -8.29
CA ASP A 5 -12.13 15.95 -8.49
C ASP A 5 -12.92 16.10 -7.19
N GLY A 6 -12.25 16.02 -6.05
CA GLY A 6 -12.84 16.16 -4.72
C GLY A 6 -13.45 14.89 -4.15
N ARG A 7 -13.36 13.76 -4.86
CA ARG A 7 -13.81 12.48 -4.32
C ARG A 7 -12.80 11.92 -3.32
N ILE A 8 -13.30 11.19 -2.35
CA ILE A 8 -12.51 10.43 -1.39
C ILE A 8 -12.67 8.96 -1.74
N VAL A 9 -11.55 8.25 -1.85
CA VAL A 9 -11.55 6.79 -1.91
C VAL A 9 -11.21 6.29 -0.52
N ASP A 10 -12.11 5.55 0.07
CA ASP A 10 -11.90 4.85 1.31
C ASP A 10 -12.08 3.35 1.07
N ARG A 11 -11.51 2.58 1.96
CA ARG A 11 -11.66 1.15 1.97
C ARG A 11 -12.84 0.79 2.86
N ASP A 12 -13.83 0.12 2.30
CA ASP A 12 -14.86 -0.53 3.09
C ASP A 12 -14.30 -1.86 3.63
N GLU A 13 -14.14 -1.93 4.93
CA GLU A 13 -13.71 -3.15 5.62
C GLU A 13 -14.87 -4.17 5.76
N GLY A 14 -15.96 -3.95 5.05
CA GLY A 14 -17.11 -4.85 5.03
C GLY A 14 -17.90 -4.87 6.34
N ASN A 15 -17.56 -3.99 7.24
CA ASN A 15 -18.25 -3.87 8.50
C ASN A 15 -18.78 -2.44 8.67
N HIS A 16 -19.87 -2.18 8.03
CA HIS A 16 -20.72 -1.11 8.53
C HIS A 16 -21.21 -1.55 9.90
N GLN A 17 -20.54 -1.10 10.94
CA GLN A 17 -20.84 -1.47 12.34
C GLN A 17 -22.32 -1.28 12.69
N TRP A 18 -23.01 -0.47 11.91
CA TRP A 18 -24.43 -0.16 12.08
C TRP A 18 -25.34 -1.24 11.51
N GLU A 19 -24.85 -2.09 10.62
CA GLU A 19 -25.62 -3.15 9.98
C GLU A 19 -25.33 -4.54 10.53
N GLY A 20 -24.34 -4.66 11.43
CA GLY A 20 -23.99 -5.92 12.09
C GLY A 20 -23.37 -6.96 11.17
N HIS A 21 -22.81 -6.54 10.03
CA HIS A 21 -22.13 -7.42 9.09
C HIS A 21 -20.77 -7.85 9.61
N GLN A 22 -20.40 -9.09 9.30
CA GLN A 22 -19.10 -9.63 9.62
C GLN A 22 -18.02 -8.94 8.79
N ILE A 23 -16.92 -8.56 9.41
CA ILE A 23 -15.77 -7.94 8.74
C ILE A 23 -15.25 -8.90 7.68
N ASN A 24 -15.54 -8.60 6.45
CA ASN A 24 -14.86 -9.18 5.31
C ASN A 24 -13.75 -8.23 4.92
N SER A 25 -12.60 -8.33 5.55
CA SER A 25 -11.40 -7.57 5.27
C SER A 25 -11.39 -6.80 3.94
N GLY A 26 -10.74 -5.70 3.83
CA GLY A 26 -10.64 -4.66 2.80
C GLY A 26 -10.76 -5.00 1.32
N ILE A 27 -11.78 -5.74 0.93
CA ILE A 27 -12.06 -6.17 -0.45
C ILE A 27 -13.13 -5.33 -1.15
N ASP A 28 -13.94 -4.62 -0.38
CA ASP A 28 -14.94 -3.68 -0.89
C ASP A 28 -14.39 -2.25 -0.83
N TRP A 29 -14.84 -1.40 -1.73
CA TRP A 29 -14.35 -0.04 -1.87
C TRP A 29 -15.52 0.92 -1.99
N ASP A 30 -15.42 2.04 -1.27
CA ASP A 30 -16.37 3.13 -1.33
C ASP A 30 -15.74 4.38 -1.97
N ILE A 31 -16.45 5.00 -2.88
CA ILE A 31 -16.10 6.27 -3.47
C ILE A 31 -17.16 7.28 -3.09
N TRP A 32 -16.75 8.27 -2.32
CA TRP A 32 -17.60 9.33 -1.89
C TRP A 32 -17.12 10.69 -2.43
N ASN A 33 -18.06 11.47 -2.96
CA ASN A 33 -17.82 12.84 -3.40
C ASN A 33 -18.28 13.82 -2.31
N GLN A 34 -17.34 14.47 -1.65
CA GLN A 34 -17.63 15.40 -0.55
C GLN A 34 -18.57 16.56 -0.92
N LYS A 35 -18.68 16.91 -2.22
CA LYS A 35 -19.58 17.96 -2.70
C LYS A 35 -21.05 17.55 -2.64
N ASP A 36 -21.31 16.26 -2.63
CA ASP A 36 -22.66 15.70 -2.62
C ASP A 36 -23.19 15.52 -1.18
N GLY A 37 -22.38 15.85 -0.16
CA GLY A 37 -22.74 15.73 1.26
C GLY A 37 -22.49 14.34 1.82
N PHE A 38 -23.07 14.04 3.01
CA PHE A 38 -22.79 12.82 3.78
C PHE A 38 -23.98 11.84 3.81
N LYS A 39 -24.78 11.82 2.77
CA LYS A 39 -25.93 10.91 2.68
C LYS A 39 -25.50 9.61 2.02
N ASP A 40 -26.14 8.51 2.37
CA ASP A 40 -25.85 7.18 1.82
C ASP A 40 -25.89 7.13 0.30
N GLU A 41 -26.84 7.85 -0.33
CA GLU A 41 -26.94 7.92 -1.79
C GLU A 41 -25.77 8.63 -2.47
N THR A 42 -24.91 9.31 -1.72
CA THR A 42 -23.71 9.99 -2.25
C THR A 42 -22.49 9.08 -2.31
N HIS A 43 -22.62 7.88 -1.77
CA HIS A 43 -21.58 6.85 -1.74
C HIS A 43 -21.76 5.88 -2.91
N GLN A 44 -20.66 5.49 -3.52
CA GLN A 44 -20.65 4.47 -4.57
C GLN A 44 -19.81 3.28 -4.12
N LEU A 45 -20.51 2.20 -3.76
CA LEU A 45 -19.89 0.97 -3.29
C LEU A 45 -19.49 0.06 -4.45
N PHE A 46 -18.25 -0.37 -4.48
CA PHE A 46 -17.69 -1.37 -5.38
C PHE A 46 -17.40 -2.64 -4.59
N LYS A 47 -18.19 -3.68 -4.84
CA LYS A 47 -18.01 -4.97 -4.15
C LYS A 47 -17.00 -5.84 -4.89
N LYS A 48 -15.92 -6.20 -4.21
CA LYS A 48 -14.86 -7.10 -4.72
C LYS A 48 -14.39 -6.73 -6.15
N PRO A 49 -14.06 -5.46 -6.43
CA PRO A 49 -13.75 -5.05 -7.81
C PRO A 49 -12.49 -5.73 -8.35
N VAL A 50 -11.59 -6.17 -7.47
CA VAL A 50 -10.37 -6.94 -7.79
C VAL A 50 -10.10 -7.97 -6.71
N VAL A 51 -9.29 -8.98 -7.05
CA VAL A 51 -8.87 -10.04 -6.10
C VAL A 51 -7.68 -9.52 -5.29
N MET A 52 -7.95 -8.59 -4.38
CA MET A 52 -6.99 -8.00 -3.46
C MET A 52 -7.70 -7.63 -2.17
N ASP A 53 -7.10 -7.94 -1.04
CA ASP A 53 -7.53 -7.47 0.27
C ASP A 53 -6.63 -6.31 0.70
N ALA A 54 -7.19 -5.11 0.65
CA ALA A 54 -6.46 -3.88 0.96
C ALA A 54 -6.39 -3.57 2.48
N PHE A 55 -6.79 -4.50 3.34
CA PHE A 55 -6.65 -4.30 4.78
C PHE A 55 -5.19 -4.10 5.17
N CYS A 56 -4.90 -2.94 5.79
CA CYS A 56 -3.54 -2.53 6.14
C CYS A 56 -2.57 -2.44 4.94
N SER A 57 -3.10 -2.12 3.76
CA SER A 57 -2.31 -1.77 2.58
C SER A 57 -1.74 -0.35 2.65
N VAL A 58 -0.93 -0.01 1.68
CA VAL A 58 -0.47 1.36 1.43
C VAL A 58 -1.23 1.96 0.27
N VAL A 59 -1.63 3.21 0.41
CA VAL A 59 -2.34 3.95 -0.65
C VAL A 59 -1.55 5.19 -1.03
N ARG A 60 -1.35 5.41 -2.33
CA ARG A 60 -0.64 6.57 -2.89
C ARG A 60 -1.32 7.12 -4.13
N VAL A 61 -1.34 8.44 -4.25
CA VAL A 61 -1.68 9.11 -5.50
C VAL A 61 -0.49 8.98 -6.44
N LEU A 62 -0.72 8.39 -7.63
CA LEU A 62 0.28 8.34 -8.69
C LEU A 62 0.32 9.65 -9.47
N ASP A 63 -0.85 10.13 -9.86
CA ASP A 63 -1.05 11.37 -10.60
C ASP A 63 -2.48 11.88 -10.38
N LEU A 64 -2.94 12.81 -11.22
CA LEU A 64 -4.25 13.45 -11.10
C LEU A 64 -5.42 12.46 -11.20
N ASP A 65 -5.23 11.36 -11.94
CA ASP A 65 -6.31 10.44 -12.29
C ASP A 65 -6.13 9.04 -11.72
N ARG A 66 -5.00 8.74 -11.05
CA ARG A 66 -4.69 7.39 -10.60
C ARG A 66 -4.28 7.31 -9.14
N VAL A 67 -4.88 6.36 -8.46
CA VAL A 67 -4.55 5.98 -7.09
C VAL A 67 -3.98 4.58 -7.08
N PHE A 68 -2.86 4.39 -6.41
CA PHE A 68 -2.16 3.12 -6.32
C PHE A 68 -2.29 2.54 -4.90
N VAL A 69 -2.68 1.28 -4.83
CA VAL A 69 -2.81 0.51 -3.59
C VAL A 69 -1.86 -0.66 -3.65
N LEU A 70 -1.08 -0.84 -2.59
CA LEU A 70 0.04 -1.77 -2.56
C LEU A 70 0.01 -2.65 -1.33
N GLY A 71 0.18 -3.96 -1.53
CA GLY A 71 0.20 -4.93 -0.45
C GLY A 71 -1.14 -5.02 0.27
N GLY A 72 -1.12 -5.49 1.49
CA GLY A 72 -2.30 -5.68 2.31
C GLY A 72 -2.39 -7.10 2.85
N ASN A 73 -3.59 -7.51 3.25
CA ASN A 73 -3.83 -8.77 3.90
C ASN A 73 -3.98 -9.93 2.90
N LYS A 74 -4.03 -11.14 3.41
CA LYS A 74 -4.46 -12.32 2.66
C LYS A 74 -5.96 -12.21 2.40
N ASN A 75 -6.35 -12.25 1.14
CA ASN A 75 -7.77 -12.33 0.80
C ASN A 75 -8.34 -13.71 1.19
N MET A 76 -9.18 -13.73 2.20
CA MET A 76 -9.77 -14.96 2.75
C MET A 76 -10.73 -15.65 1.76
N ASP A 77 -11.30 -14.89 0.84
CA ASP A 77 -12.22 -15.41 -0.20
C ASP A 77 -11.47 -15.93 -1.45
N SER A 78 -10.15 -15.74 -1.50
CA SER A 78 -9.36 -16.17 -2.65
C SER A 78 -8.65 -17.47 -2.40
N THR A 79 -8.72 -18.37 -3.37
CA THR A 79 -7.87 -19.57 -3.42
C THR A 79 -6.43 -19.22 -3.82
N ASN A 80 -6.18 -17.99 -4.27
CA ASN A 80 -4.85 -17.52 -4.63
C ASN A 80 -4.10 -17.06 -3.37
N PRO A 81 -3.01 -17.72 -2.97
CA PRO A 81 -2.24 -17.38 -1.77
C PRO A 81 -1.45 -16.05 -1.93
N ASP A 82 -1.29 -15.52 -3.15
CA ASP A 82 -0.40 -14.41 -3.46
C ASP A 82 -1.10 -13.04 -3.47
N THR A 83 -2.28 -12.94 -2.86
CA THR A 83 -3.01 -11.65 -2.78
C THR A 83 -2.26 -10.58 -1.99
N GLN A 84 -1.37 -10.97 -1.09
CA GLN A 84 -0.56 -10.03 -0.29
C GLN A 84 0.57 -9.34 -1.09
N THR A 85 0.93 -9.88 -2.26
CA THR A 85 1.85 -9.23 -3.21
C THR A 85 1.10 -8.39 -4.23
N ALA A 86 -0.23 -8.46 -4.23
CA ALA A 86 -1.04 -7.73 -5.20
C ALA A 86 -0.90 -6.22 -5.04
N THR A 87 -0.97 -5.55 -6.16
CA THR A 87 -1.13 -4.11 -6.22
C THR A 87 -2.27 -3.78 -7.18
N MET A 88 -2.89 -2.65 -6.98
CA MET A 88 -4.07 -2.24 -7.72
C MET A 88 -4.03 -0.75 -8.02
N ILE A 89 -4.49 -0.37 -9.20
CA ILE A 89 -4.71 1.02 -9.57
C ILE A 89 -6.20 1.27 -9.68
N TYR A 90 -6.66 2.32 -9.00
CA TYR A 90 -7.95 2.93 -9.26
C TYR A 90 -7.78 4.09 -10.24
N ASN A 91 -8.43 4.00 -11.40
CA ASN A 91 -8.51 5.08 -12.37
C ASN A 91 -9.75 5.93 -12.09
N VAL A 92 -9.53 7.18 -11.72
CA VAL A 92 -10.60 8.12 -11.35
C VAL A 92 -11.51 8.44 -12.53
N LYS A 93 -10.92 8.64 -13.72
CA LYS A 93 -11.65 9.04 -14.93
C LYS A 93 -12.58 7.93 -15.41
N ASP A 94 -12.06 6.70 -15.44
CA ASP A 94 -12.80 5.55 -15.95
C ASP A 94 -13.60 4.85 -14.85
N ARG A 95 -13.38 5.22 -13.59
CA ARG A 95 -13.98 4.60 -12.39
C ARG A 95 -13.74 3.09 -12.35
N LYS A 96 -12.50 2.68 -12.65
CA LYS A 96 -12.10 1.27 -12.72
C LYS A 96 -11.02 0.94 -11.72
N PHE A 97 -11.14 -0.25 -11.16
CA PHE A 97 -10.09 -0.91 -10.38
C PHE A 97 -9.44 -1.98 -11.25
N GLU A 98 -8.12 -1.96 -11.33
CA GLU A 98 -7.35 -2.90 -12.13
C GLU A 98 -6.14 -3.39 -11.33
N LEU A 99 -5.88 -4.70 -11.38
CA LEU A 99 -4.64 -5.24 -10.83
C LEU A 99 -3.45 -4.69 -11.61
N SER A 100 -2.35 -4.49 -10.90
CA SER A 100 -1.13 -3.92 -11.43
C SER A 100 0.07 -4.85 -11.21
N THR A 101 1.30 -4.33 -11.29
CA THR A 101 2.53 -5.08 -11.10
C THR A 101 2.62 -5.61 -9.67
N LYS A 102 2.91 -6.91 -9.51
CA LYS A 102 3.05 -7.51 -8.18
C LYS A 102 4.34 -7.07 -7.49
N LEU A 103 4.26 -6.89 -6.16
CA LEU A 103 5.43 -6.84 -5.29
C LEU A 103 6.17 -8.19 -5.31
N ASN A 104 7.45 -8.21 -5.03
CA ASN A 104 8.21 -9.44 -4.87
C ASN A 104 7.94 -10.07 -3.50
N ASP A 105 7.80 -9.25 -2.46
CA ASP A 105 7.49 -9.71 -1.10
C ASP A 105 6.05 -9.38 -0.71
N LYS A 106 5.52 -10.17 0.22
CA LYS A 106 4.23 -9.93 0.85
C LYS A 106 4.39 -8.81 1.88
N ARG A 107 3.54 -7.77 1.78
CA ARG A 107 3.69 -6.55 2.59
C ARG A 107 2.38 -6.11 3.24
N TRP A 108 2.01 -6.83 4.27
CA TRP A 108 1.00 -6.38 5.22
C TRP A 108 1.64 -5.36 6.17
N TYR A 109 1.04 -4.18 6.37
CA TYR A 109 1.61 -3.05 7.12
C TYR A 109 2.91 -2.46 6.55
N GLY A 110 3.10 -2.47 5.26
CA GLY A 110 4.24 -1.81 4.62
C GLY A 110 4.07 -0.29 4.50
N SER A 111 5.10 0.37 3.98
CA SER A 111 5.10 1.80 3.69
C SER A 111 5.73 2.09 2.33
N VAL A 112 5.32 3.20 1.70
CA VAL A 112 5.87 3.61 0.41
C VAL A 112 6.25 5.08 0.40
N VAL A 113 7.36 5.42 -0.24
CA VAL A 113 7.78 6.78 -0.55
C VAL A 113 7.96 6.94 -2.05
N ARG A 114 7.56 8.11 -2.61
CA ARG A 114 7.85 8.47 -3.99
C ARG A 114 9.09 9.36 -4.02
N THR A 115 10.03 9.03 -4.91
CA THR A 115 11.25 9.80 -5.11
C THR A 115 11.06 10.90 -6.15
N GLY A 116 11.98 11.85 -6.20
CA GLY A 116 11.91 12.98 -7.14
C GLY A 116 12.17 12.59 -8.60
N ASP A 117 12.77 11.43 -8.84
CA ASP A 117 13.08 10.90 -10.17
C ASP A 117 12.02 9.92 -10.72
N GLU A 118 10.80 10.00 -10.17
CA GLU A 118 9.65 9.20 -10.61
C GLU A 118 9.79 7.71 -10.29
N LYS A 119 10.28 7.38 -9.11
CA LYS A 119 10.27 6.01 -8.59
C LYS A 119 9.44 5.91 -7.32
N MET A 120 9.06 4.71 -6.96
CA MET A 120 8.44 4.38 -5.68
C MET A 120 9.28 3.35 -4.96
N ILE A 121 9.52 3.56 -3.67
CA ILE A 121 10.22 2.61 -2.81
C ILE A 121 9.24 2.10 -1.77
N MET A 122 9.00 0.78 -1.79
CA MET A 122 8.18 0.06 -0.84
C MET A 122 9.07 -0.60 0.20
N MET A 123 8.74 -0.47 1.48
CA MET A 123 9.56 -0.96 2.59
C MET A 123 8.72 -1.48 3.75
N GLY A 124 9.33 -2.31 4.56
CA GLY A 124 8.68 -2.93 5.71
C GLY A 124 7.51 -3.85 5.33
N GLY A 125 6.68 -4.15 6.29
CA GLY A 125 5.61 -5.12 6.16
C GLY A 125 6.07 -6.56 6.37
N GLN A 126 5.09 -7.46 6.45
CA GLN A 126 5.36 -8.88 6.62
C GLN A 126 4.34 -9.75 5.86
N ASP A 127 4.66 -11.01 5.70
CA ASP A 127 3.67 -12.03 5.34
C ASP A 127 2.73 -12.28 6.52
N TYR A 128 1.47 -11.94 6.36
CA TYR A 128 0.43 -12.16 7.38
C TYR A 128 0.32 -13.63 7.83
N VAL A 129 0.61 -14.57 6.94
CA VAL A 129 0.44 -16.01 7.22
C VAL A 129 1.64 -16.60 7.94
N SER A 130 2.85 -16.32 7.45
CA SER A 130 4.09 -16.90 7.99
C SER A 130 4.79 -16.01 9.01
N SER A 131 4.34 -14.76 9.16
CA SER A 131 4.99 -13.74 9.99
C SER A 131 6.46 -13.47 9.60
N VAL A 132 6.80 -13.71 8.33
CA VAL A 132 8.13 -13.40 7.80
C VAL A 132 8.16 -11.93 7.39
N ASN A 133 9.10 -11.16 7.92
CA ASN A 133 9.27 -9.76 7.65
C ASN A 133 9.96 -9.49 6.31
N SER A 134 9.49 -8.46 5.58
CA SER A 134 10.06 -8.04 4.31
C SER A 134 11.17 -7.03 4.54
N ILE A 135 12.38 -7.53 4.79
CA ILE A 135 13.55 -6.78 5.23
C ILE A 135 14.33 -6.09 4.10
N ILE A 136 13.99 -6.36 2.85
CA ILE A 136 14.61 -5.74 1.68
C ILE A 136 13.59 -4.80 1.05
N PRO A 137 13.84 -3.48 0.99
CA PRO A 137 12.97 -2.57 0.24
C PRO A 137 12.91 -2.93 -1.25
N GLU A 138 11.80 -2.58 -1.89
CA GLU A 138 11.59 -2.76 -3.32
C GLU A 138 11.38 -1.42 -4.00
N ILE A 139 11.85 -1.29 -5.23
CA ILE A 139 11.73 -0.09 -6.05
C ILE A 139 10.97 -0.36 -7.35
N LEU A 140 10.10 0.57 -7.71
CA LEU A 140 9.37 0.60 -8.97
C LEU A 140 9.69 1.88 -9.73
N ASP A 141 10.14 1.76 -10.95
CA ASP A 141 10.29 2.89 -11.86
C ASP A 141 8.95 3.20 -12.54
N LEU A 142 8.36 4.36 -12.22
CA LEU A 142 7.06 4.77 -12.77
C LEU A 142 7.11 5.09 -14.28
N LYS A 143 8.28 5.37 -14.84
CA LYS A 143 8.50 5.57 -16.28
C LYS A 143 8.55 4.24 -17.03
N ASN A 144 8.94 3.18 -16.33
CA ASN A 144 9.07 1.83 -16.86
C ASN A 144 8.22 0.82 -16.09
N PHE A 145 7.00 1.20 -15.82
CA PHE A 145 6.06 0.48 -14.95
C PHE A 145 5.96 -1.03 -15.23
N ASN A 146 6.04 -1.40 -16.50
CA ASN A 146 5.94 -2.79 -16.96
C ASN A 146 7.13 -3.67 -16.56
N LYS A 147 8.25 -3.08 -16.12
CA LYS A 147 9.38 -3.87 -15.59
C LYS A 147 9.11 -4.48 -14.23
N GLY A 148 8.10 -3.96 -13.53
CA GLY A 148 7.75 -4.40 -12.18
C GLY A 148 8.72 -3.91 -11.12
N TRP A 149 8.57 -4.47 -9.93
CA TRP A 149 9.37 -4.15 -8.75
C TRP A 149 10.71 -4.88 -8.76
N SER A 150 11.76 -4.22 -8.28
CA SER A 150 13.09 -4.78 -8.08
C SER A 150 13.52 -4.59 -6.63
N TYR A 151 14.32 -5.50 -6.08
CA TYR A 151 14.89 -5.37 -4.75
C TYR A 151 16.00 -4.32 -4.70
N LEU A 152 15.99 -3.51 -3.65
CA LEU A 152 17.13 -2.68 -3.24
C LEU A 152 18.01 -3.48 -2.28
N ASN A 153 18.85 -4.37 -2.83
CA ASN A 153 19.60 -5.34 -2.03
C ASN A 153 20.59 -4.70 -1.04
N LYS A 154 21.18 -3.57 -1.39
CA LYS A 154 22.08 -2.81 -0.51
C LYS A 154 21.36 -2.14 0.67
N ALA A 155 20.03 -1.94 0.54
CA ALA A 155 19.19 -1.40 1.60
C ALA A 155 18.56 -2.48 2.51
N LYS A 156 18.98 -3.74 2.37
CA LYS A 156 18.54 -4.83 3.26
C LYS A 156 18.90 -4.51 4.71
N SER A 157 17.90 -4.62 5.62
CA SER A 157 18.13 -4.38 7.04
C SER A 157 17.13 -5.13 7.93
N GLU A 158 17.63 -6.04 8.72
CA GLU A 158 16.88 -6.65 9.83
C GLU A 158 16.57 -5.62 10.91
N ASP A 159 17.52 -4.72 11.18
CA ASP A 159 17.38 -3.71 12.22
C ASP A 159 16.31 -2.67 11.96
N LEU A 160 15.98 -2.40 10.69
CA LEU A 160 15.06 -1.33 10.31
C LEU A 160 13.70 -1.87 9.87
N PHE A 161 13.65 -3.11 9.39
CA PHE A 161 12.45 -3.71 8.81
C PHE A 161 12.16 -5.11 9.34
N GLY A 162 12.93 -5.59 10.32
CA GLY A 162 12.77 -6.88 10.94
C GLY A 162 11.97 -6.82 12.24
N ASP A 163 12.19 -7.82 13.08
CA ASP A 163 11.65 -7.91 14.42
C ASP A 163 12.79 -8.33 15.35
N THR A 164 13.72 -7.39 15.56
CA THR A 164 14.87 -7.62 16.41
C THR A 164 14.40 -7.73 17.87
N ASN A 165 14.44 -8.92 18.42
CA ASN A 165 14.04 -9.29 19.78
C ASN A 165 12.56 -9.62 20.00
N ASN A 166 11.76 -9.90 18.97
CA ASN A 166 10.34 -10.25 19.04
C ASN A 166 9.48 -9.25 19.84
N THR A 167 9.86 -7.98 19.88
CA THR A 167 9.17 -6.98 20.71
C THR A 167 8.98 -5.63 20.06
N LEU A 168 9.69 -5.33 18.97
CA LEU A 168 9.78 -3.95 18.49
C LEU A 168 9.12 -3.69 17.14
N ASN A 169 8.67 -4.70 16.40
CA ASN A 169 7.87 -4.55 15.17
C ASN A 169 8.36 -3.43 14.23
N GLU A 170 9.68 -3.34 13.96
CA GLU A 170 10.29 -2.32 13.09
C GLU A 170 9.73 -2.36 11.67
N TRP A 171 9.23 -3.52 11.25
CA TRP A 171 8.58 -3.74 9.96
C TRP A 171 7.23 -3.01 9.82
N HIS A 172 6.62 -2.62 10.93
CA HIS A 172 5.23 -2.16 10.99
C HIS A 172 5.12 -0.66 10.64
N TYR A 173 4.67 -0.35 9.43
CA TYR A 173 4.50 1.00 8.93
C TYR A 173 5.72 1.92 9.15
N PRO A 174 6.92 1.60 8.66
CA PRO A 174 8.05 2.51 8.73
C PRO A 174 7.66 3.88 8.18
N ARG A 175 7.85 4.96 8.94
CA ARG A 175 7.57 6.31 8.45
C ARG A 175 8.72 6.79 7.58
N ALA A 176 8.46 7.11 6.31
CA ALA A 176 9.51 7.51 5.38
C ALA A 176 9.11 8.74 4.57
N PHE A 177 10.09 9.61 4.35
CA PHE A 177 9.92 10.88 3.67
C PHE A 177 11.09 11.12 2.71
N LEU A 178 10.83 11.72 1.56
CA LEU A 178 11.87 12.18 0.65
C LEU A 178 12.48 13.48 1.21
N ALA A 179 13.78 13.49 1.42
CA ALA A 179 14.53 14.69 1.78
C ALA A 179 14.90 15.51 0.53
N SER A 180 15.26 16.77 0.72
CA SER A 180 15.57 17.70 -0.37
C SER A 180 16.82 17.32 -1.18
N ASP A 181 17.72 16.53 -0.60
CA ASP A 181 18.93 15.99 -1.24
C ASP A 181 18.69 14.70 -2.05
N GLY A 182 17.44 14.21 -2.04
CA GLY A 182 17.02 13.00 -2.74
C GLY A 182 17.13 11.72 -1.91
N ASN A 183 17.68 11.79 -0.70
CA ASN A 183 17.70 10.65 0.22
C ASN A 183 16.31 10.39 0.81
N VAL A 184 16.08 9.16 1.23
CA VAL A 184 14.90 8.79 2.02
C VAL A 184 15.27 8.79 3.49
N VAL A 185 14.62 9.64 4.26
CA VAL A 185 14.74 9.68 5.73
C VAL A 185 13.56 8.96 6.32
N GLY A 186 13.80 8.06 7.27
CA GLY A 186 12.72 7.31 7.87
C GLY A 186 12.87 7.05 9.36
N ILE A 187 11.77 6.53 9.91
CA ILE A 187 11.64 6.13 11.30
C ILE A 187 11.02 4.74 11.32
N SER A 188 11.73 3.80 11.92
CA SER A 188 11.22 2.46 12.21
C SER A 188 11.25 2.26 13.72
N TYR A 189 10.05 2.22 14.32
CA TYR A 189 9.87 2.19 15.77
C TYR A 189 10.67 3.31 16.50
N ASN A 190 11.82 3.00 17.10
CA ASN A 190 12.69 3.92 17.85
C ASN A 190 13.98 4.30 17.11
N LYS A 191 14.10 3.95 15.83
CA LYS A 191 15.30 4.18 15.02
C LYS A 191 15.02 5.20 13.93
N ILE A 192 15.88 6.21 13.80
CA ILE A 192 15.90 7.14 12.68
C ILE A 192 17.01 6.68 11.72
N TRP A 193 16.71 6.66 10.44
CA TRP A 193 17.63 6.18 9.41
C TRP A 193 17.58 7.03 8.14
N VAL A 194 18.61 6.93 7.35
CA VAL A 194 18.72 7.55 6.02
C VAL A 194 19.14 6.47 5.03
N MET A 195 18.46 6.46 3.88
CA MET A 195 18.75 5.58 2.76
C MET A 195 19.01 6.42 1.51
N ASP A 196 20.13 6.15 0.81
CA ASP A 196 20.32 6.70 -0.54
C ASP A 196 19.41 5.95 -1.51
N SER A 197 18.48 6.68 -2.13
CA SER A 197 17.50 6.10 -3.05
C SER A 197 18.06 5.83 -4.45
N ARG A 198 19.30 6.24 -4.71
CA ARG A 198 19.99 6.16 -6.01
C ARG A 198 20.95 4.98 -6.09
N ASP A 199 21.30 4.41 -4.95
CA ASP A 199 22.37 3.44 -4.82
C ASP A 199 21.81 2.02 -4.73
N ASP A 200 21.81 1.33 -5.86
CA ASP A 200 21.55 -0.11 -5.95
C ASP A 200 22.71 -0.87 -6.57
#